data_dea9fabf00b118e85a6a05003f73a00b
#
_entry.id   dea9fabf00b118e85a6a05003f73a00b
#
_cell.length_a   1.000
_cell.length_b   1.000
_cell.length_c   1.000
_cell.angle_alpha   90.00
_cell.angle_beta   90.00
_cell.angle_gamma   90.00
#
_symmetry.space_group_name_H-M   'P 1'
#
loop_
_entity.id
_entity.type
_entity.pdbx_description
1 polymer ?
#
loop_
_entity_poly.entity_id
_entity_poly.type
_entity_poly.pdbx_seq_one_letter_code
_entity_poly.pdbx_strand_id
1 'polypeptide(L)'
;MRIVYVHDTPPFLRPLELAIYLLGIDVGTGGTRALIVDDQGRMISSATEEHAPFASPEIGWAEQHPEDWWRACGIAVRKALAKANLTGDSIACVGYSGQMHGAVMLDEQYQVVRPALIWCDVRTEAQCEDLTHKIGADRLIQLTCNPALANFTVTKFLWVREHEPQNWKRVRYVMLPKDYVRFRMTGDRAIDVADASGTLLLDVAHRRWSSEVLKAAEIDERLLPALYESPDVCGQVSAAGAVATGLKVGTPVVAGAGDQAAGATGVGVVTPGAVSATIGTSGVVFAATDRPALDRRGRLHTFCHAIPGRWHVMGVTQAAGLSLRWFRDQFGAGADDGRDPYERLSDEAAKVPAGCDGLLWTPYLMGERTPHLDPQARAALVGLTASHTRAHVIRAIMEGVAFSLRDTFTIFAEMGVPVNRILLGGGGARSPLWRQIQADVYGHGVSCVEAEEGAAYGAALLAGVGAKAWPTVDEACSAVVRIKGTVQPQTQNVETMRQSYERYQRVYPATREVFHSAPPKARGQGEQF
;
A
#
# COMPACT_ATOMS: atom_id res chain seq x y z
N MET A 1 -61.88 -40.11 12.56
CA MET A 1 -61.06 -39.76 11.41
C MET A 1 -61.15 -38.25 11.25
N ARG A 2 -60.21 -37.48 11.85
CA ARG A 2 -60.18 -36.01 11.73
C ARG A 2 -59.02 -35.65 10.80
N ILE A 3 -59.36 -35.08 9.65
CA ILE A 3 -58.39 -34.56 8.67
C ILE A 3 -57.95 -33.20 9.17
N VAL A 4 -56.65 -33.06 9.46
CA VAL A 4 -56.00 -31.76 9.78
C VAL A 4 -55.46 -31.22 8.47
N TYR A 5 -56.02 -30.09 8.02
CA TYR A 5 -55.43 -29.31 6.91
C TYR A 5 -54.26 -28.51 7.45
N VAL A 6 -53.06 -28.84 6.99
CA VAL A 6 -51.88 -27.99 7.17
C VAL A 6 -51.91 -26.92 6.07
N HIS A 7 -52.12 -25.67 6.46
CA HIS A 7 -51.95 -24.54 5.56
C HIS A 7 -50.45 -24.29 5.38
N ASP A 8 -49.90 -24.70 4.24
CA ASP A 8 -48.62 -24.22 3.75
C ASP A 8 -48.77 -22.74 3.38
N THR A 9 -48.24 -21.85 4.22
CA THR A 9 -48.04 -20.45 3.90
C THR A 9 -46.86 -20.38 2.95
N PRO A 10 -46.97 -19.78 1.75
CA PRO A 10 -45.82 -19.63 0.86
C PRO A 10 -44.75 -18.74 1.53
N PRO A 11 -43.45 -19.00 1.31
CA PRO A 11 -42.40 -18.19 1.89
C PRO A 11 -42.62 -16.74 1.43
N PHE A 12 -42.63 -15.84 2.41
CA PHE A 12 -42.68 -14.40 2.17
C PHE A 12 -41.59 -14.06 1.15
N LEU A 13 -41.99 -13.66 -0.06
CA LEU A 13 -41.14 -12.95 -1.00
C LEU A 13 -40.65 -11.68 -0.27
N ARG A 14 -39.37 -11.65 0.14
CA ARG A 14 -38.73 -10.38 0.50
C ARG A 14 -39.00 -9.40 -0.65
N PRO A 15 -39.35 -8.14 -0.37
CA PRO A 15 -39.36 -7.12 -1.41
C PRO A 15 -38.04 -7.20 -2.13
N LEU A 16 -38.00 -7.06 -3.44
CA LEU A 16 -36.78 -6.85 -4.21
C LEU A 16 -36.09 -5.61 -3.64
N GLU A 17 -35.25 -5.80 -2.61
CA GLU A 17 -34.35 -4.77 -2.16
C GLU A 17 -33.50 -4.42 -3.38
N LEU A 18 -33.64 -3.20 -3.86
CA LEU A 18 -32.80 -2.66 -4.93
C LEU A 18 -31.35 -2.88 -4.52
N ALA A 19 -30.61 -3.67 -5.31
CA ALA A 19 -29.21 -3.96 -5.03
C ALA A 19 -28.45 -2.63 -4.87
N ILE A 20 -27.75 -2.47 -3.76
CA ILE A 20 -26.91 -1.30 -3.48
C ILE A 20 -25.57 -1.53 -4.17
N TYR A 21 -25.17 -0.64 -5.07
CA TYR A 21 -23.87 -0.69 -5.71
C TYR A 21 -22.94 0.39 -5.15
N LEU A 22 -21.72 0.00 -4.88
CA LEU A 22 -20.67 0.81 -4.27
C LEU A 22 -19.51 0.92 -5.26
N LEU A 23 -18.98 2.11 -5.42
CA LEU A 23 -17.85 2.37 -6.30
C LEU A 23 -16.58 2.66 -5.50
N GLY A 24 -15.56 1.84 -5.67
CA GLY A 24 -14.20 2.10 -5.19
C GLY A 24 -13.30 2.57 -6.34
N ILE A 25 -12.59 3.65 -6.12
CA ILE A 25 -11.64 4.24 -7.07
C ILE A 25 -10.25 4.22 -6.44
N ASP A 26 -9.28 3.62 -7.12
CA ASP A 26 -7.88 3.59 -6.70
C ASP A 26 -7.01 4.36 -7.71
N VAL A 27 -6.41 5.46 -7.25
CA VAL A 27 -5.53 6.33 -8.04
C VAL A 27 -4.08 5.89 -7.83
N GLY A 28 -3.67 4.83 -8.53
CA GLY A 28 -2.31 4.30 -8.45
C GLY A 28 -1.29 5.13 -9.23
N THR A 29 -0.04 4.68 -9.27
CA THR A 29 1.03 5.36 -10.01
C THR A 29 0.91 5.13 -11.52
N GLY A 30 0.62 3.90 -11.95
CA GLY A 30 0.53 3.54 -13.37
C GLY A 30 -0.86 3.71 -13.99
N GLY A 31 -1.91 3.89 -13.20
CA GLY A 31 -3.28 4.01 -13.70
C GLY A 31 -4.29 4.20 -12.58
N THR A 32 -5.50 4.61 -12.97
CA THR A 32 -6.66 4.69 -12.08
C THR A 32 -7.58 3.51 -12.33
N ARG A 33 -7.93 2.80 -11.27
CA ARG A 33 -8.87 1.68 -11.27
C ARG A 33 -10.21 2.08 -10.67
N ALA A 34 -11.30 1.74 -11.34
CA ALA A 34 -12.67 1.82 -10.83
C ALA A 34 -13.22 0.40 -10.67
N LEU A 35 -13.77 0.11 -9.49
CA LEU A 35 -14.33 -1.19 -9.11
C LEU A 35 -15.74 -0.99 -8.57
N ILE A 36 -16.71 -1.71 -9.10
CA ILE A 36 -18.10 -1.72 -8.60
C ILE A 36 -18.36 -3.03 -7.86
N VAL A 37 -18.84 -2.91 -6.63
CA VAL A 37 -19.27 -4.05 -5.82
C VAL A 37 -20.72 -3.87 -5.37
N ASP A 38 -21.39 -4.97 -5.04
CA ASP A 38 -22.70 -4.93 -4.39
C ASP A 38 -22.58 -4.94 -2.84
N ASP A 39 -23.71 -4.85 -2.15
CA ASP A 39 -23.80 -4.90 -0.68
C ASP A 39 -23.48 -6.29 -0.09
N GLN A 40 -23.23 -7.30 -0.92
CA GLN A 40 -22.69 -8.60 -0.53
C GLN A 40 -21.18 -8.70 -0.74
N GLY A 41 -20.54 -7.61 -1.17
CA GLY A 41 -19.10 -7.56 -1.46
C GLY A 41 -18.69 -8.27 -2.74
N ARG A 42 -19.64 -8.66 -3.58
CA ARG A 42 -19.33 -9.31 -4.86
C ARG A 42 -18.89 -8.27 -5.87
N MET A 43 -17.76 -8.52 -6.53
CA MET A 43 -17.30 -7.69 -7.64
C MET A 43 -18.26 -7.83 -8.83
N ILE A 44 -18.86 -6.73 -9.25
CA ILE A 44 -19.77 -6.65 -10.40
C ILE A 44 -18.97 -6.31 -11.66
N SER A 45 -18.08 -5.33 -11.58
CA SER A 45 -17.22 -4.97 -12.70
C SER A 45 -15.98 -4.24 -12.22
N SER A 46 -14.94 -4.24 -13.05
CA SER A 46 -13.81 -3.35 -12.88
C SER A 46 -13.25 -2.86 -14.21
N ALA A 47 -12.64 -1.69 -14.18
CA ALA A 47 -11.91 -1.12 -15.30
C ALA A 47 -10.71 -0.32 -14.80
N THR A 48 -9.63 -0.38 -15.55
CA THR A 48 -8.43 0.43 -15.31
C THR A 48 -8.17 1.29 -16.54
N GLU A 49 -7.75 2.52 -16.30
CA GLU A 49 -7.22 3.42 -17.32
C GLU A 49 -5.80 3.79 -16.93
N GLU A 50 -4.89 3.61 -17.85
CA GLU A 50 -3.48 3.91 -17.63
C GLU A 50 -3.23 5.41 -17.59
N HIS A 51 -2.26 5.82 -16.78
CA HIS A 51 -1.69 7.15 -16.77
C HIS A 51 -0.56 7.23 -17.79
N ALA A 52 -0.26 8.45 -18.24
CA ALA A 52 1.03 8.69 -18.86
C ALA A 52 2.16 8.30 -17.90
N PRO A 53 3.26 7.72 -18.39
CA PRO A 53 4.42 7.44 -17.55
C PRO A 53 4.86 8.70 -16.79
N PHE A 54 5.29 8.55 -15.54
CA PHE A 54 5.82 9.69 -14.80
C PHE A 54 7.11 10.21 -15.46
N ALA A 55 7.29 11.52 -15.43
CA ALA A 55 8.52 12.15 -15.90
C ALA A 55 9.61 11.99 -14.83
N SER A 56 10.84 11.72 -15.28
CA SER A 56 12.04 11.69 -14.44
C SER A 56 13.08 12.66 -15.02
N PRO A 57 12.91 13.99 -14.81
CA PRO A 57 13.81 15.01 -15.40
C PRO A 57 15.26 14.81 -14.96
N GLU A 58 15.48 14.32 -13.73
CA GLU A 58 16.79 13.97 -13.20
C GLU A 58 16.71 12.62 -12.48
N ILE A 59 17.86 12.00 -12.22
CA ILE A 59 17.92 10.72 -11.52
C ILE A 59 17.36 10.87 -10.10
N GLY A 60 16.40 10.02 -9.75
CA GLY A 60 15.71 10.07 -8.46
C GLY A 60 14.55 11.06 -8.39
N TRP A 61 14.26 11.77 -9.47
CA TRP A 61 13.08 12.62 -9.60
C TRP A 61 11.91 11.84 -10.21
N ALA A 62 10.71 12.12 -9.73
CA ALA A 62 9.51 11.48 -10.24
C ALA A 62 8.31 12.45 -10.17
N GLU A 63 7.77 12.80 -11.33
CA GLU A 63 6.71 13.80 -11.46
C GLU A 63 5.56 13.29 -12.33
N GLN A 64 4.32 13.59 -11.92
CA GLN A 64 3.12 13.31 -12.72
C GLN A 64 2.20 14.53 -12.77
N HIS A 65 1.47 14.69 -13.87
CA HIS A 65 0.51 15.77 -13.98
C HIS A 65 -0.85 15.35 -13.38
N PRO A 66 -1.38 16.06 -12.36
CA PRO A 66 -2.61 15.66 -11.67
C PRO A 66 -3.86 15.55 -12.57
N GLU A 67 -3.91 16.32 -13.66
CA GLU A 67 -5.02 16.26 -14.64
C GLU A 67 -5.11 14.90 -15.35
N ASP A 68 -3.97 14.20 -15.50
CA ASP A 68 -3.99 12.87 -16.12
C ASP A 68 -4.68 11.84 -15.20
N TRP A 69 -4.51 11.95 -13.89
CA TRP A 69 -5.23 11.12 -12.92
C TRP A 69 -6.75 11.36 -12.99
N TRP A 70 -7.16 12.62 -13.09
CA TRP A 70 -8.57 12.98 -13.22
C TRP A 70 -9.18 12.48 -14.55
N ARG A 71 -8.47 12.66 -15.66
CA ARG A 71 -8.87 12.11 -16.97
C ARG A 71 -9.07 10.61 -16.90
N ALA A 72 -8.08 9.89 -16.36
CA ALA A 72 -8.11 8.45 -16.23
C ALA A 72 -9.26 7.98 -15.31
N CYS A 73 -9.50 8.69 -14.21
CA CYS A 73 -10.63 8.42 -13.30
C CYS A 73 -11.97 8.48 -14.05
N GLY A 74 -12.23 9.54 -14.79
CA GLY A 74 -13.47 9.68 -15.55
C GLY A 74 -13.68 8.56 -16.57
N ILE A 75 -12.61 8.14 -17.26
CA ILE A 75 -12.67 7.03 -18.23
C ILE A 75 -12.88 5.68 -17.53
N ALA A 76 -12.14 5.40 -16.45
CA ALA A 76 -12.25 4.14 -15.70
C ALA A 76 -13.66 3.95 -15.13
N VAL A 77 -14.25 4.99 -14.53
CA VAL A 77 -15.61 4.95 -13.96
C VAL A 77 -16.64 4.65 -15.05
N ARG A 78 -16.60 5.35 -16.19
CA ARG A 78 -17.52 5.10 -17.30
C ARG A 78 -17.37 3.68 -17.86
N LYS A 79 -16.14 3.19 -18.02
CA LYS A 79 -15.88 1.81 -18.47
C LYS A 79 -16.43 0.78 -17.48
N ALA A 80 -16.27 1.02 -16.16
CA ALA A 80 -16.81 0.12 -15.14
C ALA A 80 -18.35 0.08 -15.15
N LEU A 81 -19.01 1.23 -15.24
CA LEU A 81 -20.48 1.33 -15.36
C LEU A 81 -20.97 0.61 -16.60
N ALA A 82 -20.35 0.85 -17.76
CA ALA A 82 -20.74 0.21 -19.01
C ALA A 82 -20.59 -1.32 -18.97
N LYS A 83 -19.47 -1.84 -18.41
CA LYS A 83 -19.26 -3.28 -18.23
C LYS A 83 -20.31 -3.94 -17.32
N ALA A 84 -20.79 -3.20 -16.32
CA ALA A 84 -21.82 -3.65 -15.39
C ALA A 84 -23.24 -3.53 -15.95
N ASN A 85 -23.46 -2.88 -17.09
CA ASN A 85 -24.77 -2.43 -17.58
C ASN A 85 -25.52 -1.58 -16.55
N LEU A 86 -24.78 -0.72 -15.81
CA LEU A 86 -25.34 0.18 -14.82
C LEU A 86 -25.25 1.63 -15.30
N THR A 87 -26.13 2.47 -14.78
CA THR A 87 -26.05 3.93 -14.90
C THR A 87 -25.47 4.52 -13.62
N GLY A 88 -25.03 5.77 -13.66
CA GLY A 88 -24.54 6.47 -12.47
C GLY A 88 -25.56 6.60 -11.34
N ASP A 89 -26.86 6.53 -11.65
CA ASP A 89 -27.94 6.53 -10.66
C ASP A 89 -27.95 5.28 -9.76
N SER A 90 -27.34 4.19 -10.22
CA SER A 90 -27.25 2.94 -9.48
C SER A 90 -26.20 2.98 -8.36
N ILE A 91 -25.25 3.94 -8.39
CA ILE A 91 -24.15 4.01 -7.42
C ILE A 91 -24.62 4.77 -6.17
N ALA A 92 -24.64 4.08 -5.04
CA ALA A 92 -25.09 4.63 -3.76
C ALA A 92 -24.03 5.52 -3.08
N CYS A 93 -22.74 5.20 -3.23
CA CYS A 93 -21.64 5.96 -2.66
C CYS A 93 -20.33 5.65 -3.37
N VAL A 94 -19.40 6.61 -3.34
CA VAL A 94 -18.05 6.50 -3.92
C VAL A 94 -17.00 6.57 -2.83
N GLY A 95 -16.04 5.64 -2.83
CA GLY A 95 -14.86 5.67 -1.97
C GLY A 95 -13.58 5.79 -2.80
N TYR A 96 -12.57 6.39 -2.20
CA TYR A 96 -11.29 6.64 -2.84
C TYR A 96 -10.14 5.93 -2.14
N SER A 97 -9.19 5.50 -2.94
CA SER A 97 -7.85 5.09 -2.56
C SER A 97 -6.85 5.71 -3.53
N GLY A 98 -5.58 5.77 -3.15
CA GLY A 98 -4.55 6.15 -4.10
C GLY A 98 -3.15 6.19 -3.53
N GLN A 99 -2.18 6.40 -4.42
CA GLN A 99 -0.77 6.54 -4.08
C GLN A 99 -0.58 7.63 -3.03
N MET A 100 0.19 7.30 -2.01
CA MET A 100 0.43 8.18 -0.86
C MET A 100 1.52 9.22 -1.17
N HIS A 101 1.67 10.21 -0.28
CA HIS A 101 2.83 11.13 -0.23
C HIS A 101 3.00 12.10 -1.40
N GLY A 102 2.21 12.01 -2.46
CA GLY A 102 2.31 12.92 -3.60
C GLY A 102 1.96 14.36 -3.22
N ALA A 103 2.64 15.33 -3.84
CA ALA A 103 2.51 16.75 -3.51
C ALA A 103 1.82 17.52 -4.64
N VAL A 104 0.50 17.66 -4.57
CA VAL A 104 -0.29 18.49 -5.49
C VAL A 104 -0.41 19.90 -4.93
N MET A 105 -0.06 20.91 -5.73
CA MET A 105 -0.08 22.32 -5.36
C MET A 105 -0.98 23.07 -6.31
N LEU A 106 -1.94 23.82 -5.77
CA LEU A 106 -2.95 24.55 -6.52
C LEU A 106 -2.88 26.05 -6.20
N ASP A 107 -3.19 26.88 -7.20
CA ASP A 107 -3.32 28.32 -7.03
C ASP A 107 -4.73 28.72 -6.54
N GLU A 108 -5.01 30.02 -6.47
CA GLU A 108 -6.27 30.59 -6.01
C GLU A 108 -7.47 30.18 -6.87
N GLN A 109 -7.24 29.91 -8.16
CA GLN A 109 -8.25 29.43 -9.11
C GLN A 109 -8.29 27.89 -9.18
N TYR A 110 -7.66 27.19 -8.23
CA TYR A 110 -7.53 25.73 -8.21
C TYR A 110 -6.82 25.14 -9.44
N GLN A 111 -5.98 25.93 -10.13
CA GLN A 111 -5.17 25.42 -11.22
C GLN A 111 -3.89 24.78 -10.66
N VAL A 112 -3.46 23.69 -11.27
CA VAL A 112 -2.22 22.99 -10.92
C VAL A 112 -1.04 23.93 -11.16
N VAL A 113 -0.27 24.22 -10.11
CA VAL A 113 0.88 25.13 -10.18
C VAL A 113 2.06 24.49 -10.92
N ARG A 114 2.25 23.20 -10.72
CA ARG A 114 3.31 22.39 -11.33
C ARG A 114 2.94 20.91 -11.31
N PRO A 115 3.61 20.02 -12.09
CA PRO A 115 3.47 18.57 -11.93
C PRO A 115 3.75 18.14 -10.48
N ALA A 116 3.00 17.18 -9.97
CA ALA A 116 3.14 16.70 -8.60
C ALA A 116 4.41 15.85 -8.45
N LEU A 117 5.20 16.11 -7.42
CA LEU A 117 6.26 15.19 -6.99
C LEU A 117 5.58 13.99 -6.33
N ILE A 118 5.79 12.79 -6.87
CA ILE A 118 5.11 11.58 -6.39
C ILE A 118 5.93 10.83 -5.31
N TRP A 119 5.41 9.75 -4.78
CA TRP A 119 5.95 9.03 -3.62
C TRP A 119 7.38 8.49 -3.79
N CYS A 120 7.80 8.15 -5.01
CA CYS A 120 9.14 7.62 -5.31
C CYS A 120 10.17 8.72 -5.64
N ASP A 121 9.79 10.00 -5.58
CA ASP A 121 10.71 11.12 -5.71
C ASP A 121 11.58 11.25 -4.44
N VAL A 122 12.88 11.29 -4.62
CA VAL A 122 13.87 11.30 -3.51
C VAL A 122 14.75 12.56 -3.49
N ARG A 123 14.37 13.63 -4.20
CA ARG A 123 15.17 14.86 -4.29
C ARG A 123 15.28 15.66 -3.01
N THR A 124 14.53 15.33 -1.95
CA THR A 124 14.28 16.20 -0.79
C THR A 124 15.10 15.81 0.45
N GLU A 125 16.27 15.18 0.30
CA GLU A 125 17.11 14.75 1.43
C GLU A 125 17.54 15.92 2.32
N ALA A 126 17.97 17.04 1.73
CA ALA A 126 18.38 18.24 2.48
C ALA A 126 17.21 18.82 3.32
N GLN A 127 16.00 18.79 2.80
CA GLN A 127 14.81 19.26 3.53
C GLN A 127 14.42 18.31 4.67
N CYS A 128 14.72 17.00 4.54
CA CYS A 128 14.56 16.03 5.64
C CYS A 128 15.54 16.35 6.79
N GLU A 129 16.79 16.63 6.47
CA GLU A 129 17.81 17.01 7.45
C GLU A 129 17.47 18.32 8.16
N ASP A 130 17.08 19.36 7.40
CA ASP A 130 16.69 20.67 7.94
C ASP A 130 15.49 20.54 8.89
N LEU A 131 14.41 19.84 8.47
CA LEU A 131 13.22 19.64 9.30
C LEU A 131 13.56 18.83 10.58
N THR A 132 14.38 17.78 10.44
CA THR A 132 14.84 16.98 11.57
C THR A 132 15.68 17.81 12.54
N HIS A 133 16.55 18.68 12.03
CA HIS A 133 17.36 19.57 12.87
C HIS A 133 16.52 20.61 13.62
N LYS A 134 15.49 21.20 12.95
CA LYS A 134 14.60 22.21 13.55
C LYS A 134 13.71 21.67 14.66
N ILE A 135 13.25 20.42 14.55
CA ILE A 135 12.31 19.81 15.50
C ILE A 135 13.05 18.90 16.50
N GLY A 136 14.12 18.25 16.08
CA GLY A 136 14.77 17.12 16.76
C GLY A 136 14.17 15.78 16.34
N ALA A 137 15.03 14.78 16.06
CA ALA A 137 14.62 13.48 15.52
C ALA A 137 13.60 12.78 16.42
N ASP A 138 13.86 12.66 17.73
CA ASP A 138 12.96 12.01 18.68
C ASP A 138 11.61 12.72 18.79
N ARG A 139 11.65 14.06 18.76
CA ARG A 139 10.42 14.87 18.87
C ARG A 139 9.56 14.74 17.62
N LEU A 140 10.17 14.75 16.44
CA LEU A 140 9.46 14.54 15.18
C LEU A 140 8.77 13.16 15.18
N ILE A 141 9.49 12.10 15.56
CA ILE A 141 8.94 10.75 15.66
C ILE A 141 7.81 10.68 16.71
N GLN A 142 7.93 11.40 17.85
CA GLN A 142 6.83 11.44 18.84
C GLN A 142 5.56 12.06 18.28
N LEU A 143 5.66 13.10 17.45
CA LEU A 143 4.52 13.81 16.87
C LEU A 143 3.90 13.03 15.70
N THR A 144 4.73 12.63 14.75
CA THR A 144 4.29 12.09 13.46
C THR A 144 4.36 10.58 13.38
N CYS A 145 4.90 9.92 14.42
CA CYS A 145 5.22 8.50 14.48
C CYS A 145 6.20 8.03 13.38
N ASN A 146 6.87 8.96 12.71
CA ASN A 146 7.78 8.70 11.59
C ASN A 146 8.97 9.65 11.61
N PRO A 147 10.16 9.24 11.12
CA PRO A 147 11.25 10.15 10.81
C PRO A 147 10.95 10.95 9.54
N ALA A 148 11.68 12.04 9.30
CA ALA A 148 11.63 12.72 8.01
C ALA A 148 12.33 11.86 6.94
N LEU A 149 11.62 11.54 5.87
CA LEU A 149 12.12 10.82 4.72
C LEU A 149 11.72 11.54 3.43
N ALA A 150 12.54 11.42 2.39
CA ALA A 150 12.35 12.14 1.14
C ALA A 150 11.01 11.84 0.42
N ASN A 151 10.42 10.69 0.69
CA ASN A 151 9.12 10.34 0.13
C ASN A 151 7.93 11.07 0.77
N PHE A 152 8.04 11.66 1.97
CA PHE A 152 6.94 12.35 2.64
C PHE A 152 6.60 13.71 1.99
N THR A 153 5.34 14.11 2.11
CA THR A 153 4.79 15.25 1.36
C THR A 153 5.39 16.59 1.78
N VAL A 154 5.57 16.86 3.08
CA VAL A 154 6.06 18.16 3.54
C VAL A 154 7.43 18.49 3.01
N THR A 155 8.34 17.52 2.90
CA THR A 155 9.69 17.75 2.39
C THR A 155 9.67 18.22 0.92
N LYS A 156 8.68 17.79 0.15
CA LYS A 156 8.44 18.23 -1.23
C LYS A 156 7.94 19.69 -1.28
N PHE A 157 7.09 20.09 -0.35
CA PHE A 157 6.68 21.50 -0.23
C PHE A 157 7.87 22.39 0.11
N LEU A 158 8.72 21.96 1.04
CA LEU A 158 9.93 22.68 1.42
C LEU A 158 10.88 22.82 0.23
N TRP A 159 11.08 21.76 -0.52
CA TRP A 159 11.92 21.77 -1.72
C TRP A 159 11.39 22.76 -2.77
N VAL A 160 10.09 22.72 -3.08
CA VAL A 160 9.49 23.66 -4.06
C VAL A 160 9.58 25.10 -3.56
N ARG A 161 9.41 25.34 -2.26
CA ARG A 161 9.57 26.69 -1.68
C ARG A 161 10.98 27.24 -1.89
N GLU A 162 11.99 26.39 -1.73
CA GLU A 162 13.39 26.76 -1.84
C GLU A 162 13.86 26.88 -3.30
N HIS A 163 13.53 25.90 -4.14
CA HIS A 163 14.07 25.80 -5.49
C HIS A 163 13.17 26.41 -6.57
N GLU A 164 11.86 26.54 -6.30
CA GLU A 164 10.88 27.11 -7.21
C GLU A 164 10.05 28.22 -6.54
N PRO A 165 10.67 29.29 -5.99
CA PRO A 165 9.98 30.29 -5.19
C PRO A 165 8.87 31.04 -5.94
N GLN A 166 8.93 31.13 -7.27
CA GLN A 166 7.86 31.75 -8.06
C GLN A 166 6.63 30.84 -8.13
N ASN A 167 6.82 29.52 -8.21
CA ASN A 167 5.71 28.57 -8.12
C ASN A 167 5.12 28.58 -6.71
N TRP A 168 5.96 28.53 -5.68
CA TRP A 168 5.51 28.56 -4.29
C TRP A 168 4.66 29.79 -3.94
N LYS A 169 5.01 30.97 -4.44
CA LYS A 169 4.21 32.21 -4.26
C LYS A 169 2.78 32.12 -4.78
N ARG A 170 2.53 31.24 -5.76
CA ARG A 170 1.19 31.01 -6.32
C ARG A 170 0.39 29.98 -5.52
N VAL A 171 1.04 29.12 -4.71
CA VAL A 171 0.36 28.07 -3.96
C VAL A 171 -0.62 28.67 -2.96
N ARG A 172 -1.87 28.21 -3.01
CA ARG A 172 -2.95 28.54 -2.07
C ARG A 172 -3.56 27.31 -1.43
N TYR A 173 -3.43 26.14 -2.07
CA TYR A 173 -3.97 24.89 -1.57
C TYR A 173 -3.03 23.74 -1.91
N VAL A 174 -2.99 22.76 -1.02
CA VAL A 174 -2.21 21.53 -1.22
C VAL A 174 -3.11 20.32 -1.02
N MET A 175 -2.85 19.24 -1.76
CA MET A 175 -3.60 17.99 -1.69
C MET A 175 -2.68 16.80 -1.97
N LEU A 176 -3.13 15.60 -1.60
CA LEU A 176 -2.53 14.36 -2.06
C LEU A 176 -3.18 13.90 -3.38
N PRO A 177 -2.61 12.94 -4.11
CA PRO A 177 -3.10 12.55 -5.44
C PRO A 177 -4.58 12.15 -5.47
N LYS A 178 -5.02 11.24 -4.57
CA LYS A 178 -6.44 10.84 -4.52
C LYS A 178 -7.35 12.00 -4.12
N ASP A 179 -6.87 12.87 -3.21
CA ASP A 179 -7.67 14.00 -2.72
C ASP A 179 -7.88 15.03 -3.81
N TYR A 180 -6.89 15.22 -4.69
CA TYR A 180 -7.06 16.03 -5.88
C TYR A 180 -8.13 15.44 -6.82
N VAL A 181 -8.10 14.15 -7.09
CA VAL A 181 -9.11 13.50 -7.95
C VAL A 181 -10.49 13.57 -7.31
N ARG A 182 -10.60 13.37 -5.98
CA ARG A 182 -11.85 13.52 -5.25
C ARG A 182 -12.33 14.98 -5.28
N PHE A 183 -11.45 15.97 -5.06
CA PHE A 183 -11.78 17.39 -5.19
C PHE A 183 -12.34 17.71 -6.59
N ARG A 184 -11.75 17.19 -7.66
CA ARG A 184 -12.26 17.39 -9.03
C ARG A 184 -13.65 16.81 -9.21
N MET A 185 -13.99 15.76 -8.46
CA MET A 185 -15.32 15.15 -8.48
C MET A 185 -16.36 15.94 -7.66
N THR A 186 -15.96 16.45 -6.49
CA THR A 186 -16.90 17.02 -5.51
C THR A 186 -16.88 18.55 -5.46
N GLY A 187 -15.71 19.16 -5.60
CA GLY A 187 -15.43 20.57 -5.32
C GLY A 187 -15.00 20.81 -3.85
N ASP A 188 -15.00 19.78 -2.99
CA ASP A 188 -14.72 19.89 -1.57
C ASP A 188 -13.26 19.55 -1.25
N ARG A 189 -12.58 20.41 -0.46
CA ARG A 189 -11.21 20.18 0.01
C ARG A 189 -11.24 19.35 1.29
N ALA A 190 -10.94 18.09 1.18
CA ALA A 190 -10.89 17.15 2.29
C ALA A 190 -9.68 16.23 2.17
N ILE A 191 -9.26 15.60 3.26
CA ILE A 191 -8.26 14.53 3.33
C ILE A 191 -8.64 13.61 4.49
N ASP A 192 -8.42 12.32 4.34
CA ASP A 192 -8.57 11.39 5.45
C ASP A 192 -7.30 11.33 6.31
N VAL A 193 -7.48 10.97 7.58
CA VAL A 193 -6.37 10.91 8.55
C VAL A 193 -5.33 9.83 8.22
N ALA A 194 -5.73 8.75 7.50
CA ALA A 194 -4.79 7.70 7.13
C ALA A 194 -3.77 8.22 6.12
N ASP A 195 -4.23 8.88 5.05
CA ASP A 195 -3.35 9.47 4.05
C ASP A 195 -2.66 10.75 4.56
N ALA A 196 -3.35 11.56 5.39
CA ALA A 196 -2.76 12.72 6.05
C ALA A 196 -1.55 12.37 6.94
N SER A 197 -1.53 11.17 7.53
CA SER A 197 -0.36 10.66 8.26
C SER A 197 0.89 10.62 7.37
N GLY A 198 0.74 10.32 6.09
CA GLY A 198 1.80 10.29 5.09
C GLY A 198 2.29 11.67 4.64
N THR A 199 1.71 12.76 5.12
CA THR A 199 2.21 14.12 4.86
C THR A 199 3.40 14.50 5.73
N LEU A 200 3.60 13.84 6.87
CA LEU A 200 4.48 14.21 7.99
C LEU A 200 4.05 15.52 8.68
N LEU A 201 2.83 16.01 8.45
CA LEU A 201 2.26 17.20 9.08
C LEU A 201 1.21 16.85 10.15
N LEU A 202 0.78 15.57 10.22
CA LEU A 202 -0.23 15.10 11.16
C LEU A 202 0.40 14.73 12.52
N ASP A 203 -0.21 15.16 13.61
CA ASP A 203 -0.06 14.53 14.92
C ASP A 203 -0.86 13.22 14.88
N VAL A 204 -0.14 12.13 14.58
CA VAL A 204 -0.74 10.82 14.28
C VAL A 204 -1.48 10.25 15.48
N ALA A 205 -0.97 10.48 16.69
CA ALA A 205 -1.62 9.98 17.91
C ALA A 205 -2.95 10.68 18.17
N HIS A 206 -3.06 11.98 17.84
CA HIS A 206 -4.24 12.80 18.10
C HIS A 206 -5.11 13.04 16.86
N ARG A 207 -4.71 12.50 15.70
CA ARG A 207 -5.45 12.56 14.42
C ARG A 207 -5.80 14.00 14.00
N ARG A 208 -4.86 14.93 14.17
CA ARG A 208 -5.02 16.36 13.87
C ARG A 208 -3.73 16.93 13.29
N TRP A 209 -3.82 18.04 12.59
CA TRP A 209 -2.62 18.73 12.12
C TRP A 209 -1.72 19.12 13.30
N SER A 210 -0.42 18.89 13.17
CA SER A 210 0.57 19.21 14.20
C SER A 210 1.00 20.65 14.10
N SER A 211 0.52 21.49 15.01
CA SER A 211 0.90 22.92 15.07
C SER A 211 2.41 23.12 15.23
N GLU A 212 3.10 22.19 15.91
CA GLU A 212 4.55 22.25 16.12
C GLU A 212 5.29 21.95 14.80
N VAL A 213 4.88 20.93 14.06
CA VAL A 213 5.50 20.60 12.76
C VAL A 213 5.17 21.67 11.73
N LEU A 214 3.93 22.15 11.68
CA LEU A 214 3.51 23.24 10.79
C LEU A 214 4.35 24.50 11.02
N LYS A 215 4.56 24.86 12.30
CA LYS A 215 5.39 26.01 12.66
C LYS A 215 6.85 25.83 12.24
N ALA A 216 7.45 24.66 12.50
CA ALA A 216 8.85 24.38 12.13
C ALA A 216 9.05 24.33 10.61
N ALA A 217 8.06 23.80 9.88
CA ALA A 217 8.05 23.77 8.41
C ALA A 217 7.64 25.13 7.79
N GLU A 218 7.14 26.08 8.60
CA GLU A 218 6.60 27.36 8.14
C GLU A 218 5.47 27.17 7.10
N ILE A 219 4.60 26.19 7.35
CA ILE A 219 3.41 25.90 6.52
C ILE A 219 2.17 26.46 7.22
N ASP A 220 1.44 27.29 6.52
CA ASP A 220 0.15 27.80 7.00
C ASP A 220 -0.92 26.70 6.92
N GLU A 221 -1.59 26.41 8.03
CA GLU A 221 -2.64 25.39 8.10
C GLU A 221 -3.78 25.64 7.09
N ARG A 222 -4.03 26.90 6.70
CA ARG A 222 -5.04 27.26 5.71
C ARG A 222 -4.78 26.69 4.30
N LEU A 223 -3.55 26.30 4.01
CA LEU A 223 -3.21 25.61 2.77
C LEU A 223 -3.75 24.17 2.76
N LEU A 224 -3.92 23.56 3.96
CA LEU A 224 -4.27 22.16 4.12
C LEU A 224 -5.78 21.93 3.98
N PRO A 225 -6.21 20.74 3.51
CA PRO A 225 -7.62 20.36 3.49
C PRO A 225 -8.15 20.03 4.89
N ALA A 226 -9.48 20.00 5.04
CA ALA A 226 -10.13 19.54 6.25
C ALA A 226 -9.93 18.04 6.46
N LEU A 227 -9.67 17.63 7.72
CA LEU A 227 -9.46 16.23 8.11
C LEU A 227 -10.79 15.51 8.34
N TYR A 228 -10.87 14.26 7.87
CA TYR A 228 -11.99 13.35 8.03
C TYR A 228 -11.50 11.95 8.45
N GLU A 229 -12.37 11.16 9.05
CA GLU A 229 -12.15 9.72 9.10
C GLU A 229 -12.44 9.09 7.73
N SER A 230 -11.79 7.97 7.41
CA SER A 230 -11.86 7.38 6.08
C SER A 230 -13.28 7.05 5.57
N PRO A 231 -14.22 6.52 6.38
CA PRO A 231 -15.58 6.24 5.95
C PRO A 231 -16.52 7.45 5.99
N ASP A 232 -16.07 8.63 6.50
CA ASP A 232 -16.92 9.80 6.59
C ASP A 232 -17.24 10.37 5.21
N VAL A 233 -18.52 10.71 5.00
CA VAL A 233 -18.92 11.43 3.80
C VAL A 233 -18.38 12.86 3.88
N CYS A 234 -17.50 13.22 2.96
CA CYS A 234 -16.80 14.50 2.92
C CYS A 234 -17.20 15.39 1.73
N GLY A 235 -18.15 14.95 0.93
CA GLY A 235 -18.66 15.67 -0.22
C GLY A 235 -19.67 14.86 -1.02
N GLN A 236 -20.11 15.43 -2.14
CA GLN A 236 -21.03 14.81 -3.08
C GLN A 236 -20.58 15.05 -4.52
N VAL A 237 -20.93 14.16 -5.42
CA VAL A 237 -20.63 14.35 -6.85
C VAL A 237 -21.26 15.66 -7.35
N SER A 238 -20.43 16.56 -7.81
CA SER A 238 -20.82 17.86 -8.38
C SER A 238 -21.36 17.70 -9.82
N ALA A 239 -21.95 18.76 -10.36
CA ALA A 239 -22.36 18.77 -11.77
C ALA A 239 -21.16 18.51 -12.72
N ALA A 240 -19.98 19.10 -12.44
CA ALA A 240 -18.77 18.89 -13.22
C ALA A 240 -18.25 17.44 -13.07
N GLY A 241 -18.29 16.90 -11.86
CA GLY A 241 -17.95 15.49 -11.58
C GLY A 241 -18.87 14.53 -12.33
N ALA A 242 -20.17 14.77 -12.32
CA ALA A 242 -21.15 13.97 -13.04
C ALA A 242 -20.89 13.96 -14.57
N VAL A 243 -20.63 15.13 -15.15
CA VAL A 243 -20.27 15.23 -16.58
C VAL A 243 -19.02 14.43 -16.91
N ALA A 244 -18.01 14.43 -16.05
CA ALA A 244 -16.75 13.72 -16.28
C ALA A 244 -16.86 12.21 -16.10
N THR A 245 -17.67 11.73 -15.16
CA THR A 245 -17.70 10.32 -14.74
C THR A 245 -18.93 9.56 -15.16
N GLY A 246 -20.03 10.24 -15.47
CA GLY A 246 -21.34 9.64 -15.71
C GLY A 246 -22.11 9.27 -14.42
N LEU A 247 -21.58 9.65 -13.24
CA LEU A 247 -22.27 9.45 -11.95
C LEU A 247 -23.40 10.46 -11.77
N LYS A 248 -24.32 10.15 -10.86
CA LYS A 248 -25.43 11.05 -10.52
C LYS A 248 -24.93 12.20 -9.65
N VAL A 249 -25.38 13.42 -9.95
CA VAL A 249 -25.17 14.60 -9.09
C VAL A 249 -25.76 14.32 -7.71
N GLY A 250 -25.00 14.64 -6.66
CA GLY A 250 -25.41 14.42 -5.27
C GLY A 250 -25.09 13.03 -4.71
N THR A 251 -24.50 12.11 -5.50
CA THR A 251 -24.01 10.83 -4.97
C THR A 251 -22.97 11.09 -3.88
N PRO A 252 -23.12 10.55 -2.65
CA PRO A 252 -22.17 10.73 -1.56
C PRO A 252 -20.77 10.22 -1.91
N VAL A 253 -19.76 10.92 -1.40
CA VAL A 253 -18.34 10.57 -1.57
C VAL A 253 -17.67 10.57 -0.21
N VAL A 254 -17.05 9.44 0.18
CA VAL A 254 -16.30 9.34 1.44
C VAL A 254 -14.85 9.81 1.28
N ALA A 255 -14.21 10.12 2.40
CA ALA A 255 -12.84 10.62 2.43
C ALA A 255 -11.83 9.61 1.84
N GLY A 256 -12.07 8.31 2.04
CA GLY A 256 -11.21 7.27 1.51
C GLY A 256 -9.95 7.04 2.34
N ALA A 257 -8.91 6.44 1.74
CA ALA A 257 -7.64 6.17 2.43
C ALA A 257 -6.46 6.10 1.44
N GLY A 258 -5.22 6.25 1.93
CA GLY A 258 -4.05 5.86 1.17
C GLY A 258 -4.08 4.37 0.79
N ASP A 259 -3.41 3.99 -0.30
CA ASP A 259 -3.48 2.66 -0.91
C ASP A 259 -3.15 1.51 0.07
N GLN A 260 -2.21 1.72 1.00
CA GLN A 260 -1.83 0.71 1.98
C GLN A 260 -2.96 0.43 2.99
N ALA A 261 -3.58 1.48 3.54
CA ALA A 261 -4.68 1.34 4.49
C ALA A 261 -5.97 0.83 3.81
N ALA A 262 -6.25 1.30 2.59
CA ALA A 262 -7.36 0.79 1.79
C ALA A 262 -7.15 -0.68 1.41
N GLY A 263 -5.95 -1.04 0.96
CA GLY A 263 -5.60 -2.43 0.64
C GLY A 263 -5.74 -3.37 1.84
N ALA A 264 -5.27 -2.93 3.01
CA ALA A 264 -5.43 -3.67 4.27
C ALA A 264 -6.92 -3.86 4.63
N THR A 265 -7.74 -2.83 4.43
CA THR A 265 -9.21 -2.93 4.59
C THR A 265 -9.80 -3.96 3.62
N GLY A 266 -9.40 -3.92 2.34
CA GLY A 266 -9.89 -4.84 1.32
C GLY A 266 -9.58 -6.32 1.59
N VAL A 267 -8.51 -6.60 2.33
CA VAL A 267 -8.15 -7.97 2.74
C VAL A 267 -8.53 -8.31 4.19
N GLY A 268 -9.22 -7.40 4.91
CA GLY A 268 -9.71 -7.64 6.26
C GLY A 268 -8.65 -7.54 7.36
N VAL A 269 -7.57 -6.80 7.13
CA VAL A 269 -6.55 -6.46 8.15
C VAL A 269 -7.00 -5.18 8.86
N VAL A 270 -8.04 -5.30 9.66
CA VAL A 270 -8.73 -4.16 10.30
C VAL A 270 -8.73 -4.23 11.83
N THR A 271 -8.47 -5.40 12.42
CA THR A 271 -8.45 -5.60 13.87
C THR A 271 -7.03 -5.84 14.39
N PRO A 272 -6.70 -5.42 15.63
CA PRO A 272 -5.40 -5.70 16.23
C PRO A 272 -5.06 -7.19 16.20
N GLY A 273 -3.82 -7.49 15.81
CA GLY A 273 -3.34 -8.86 15.60
C GLY A 273 -3.61 -9.45 14.20
N ALA A 274 -4.41 -8.78 13.37
CA ALA A 274 -4.45 -9.08 11.94
C ALA A 274 -3.28 -8.40 11.23
N VAL A 275 -2.57 -9.18 10.41
CA VAL A 275 -1.37 -8.75 9.69
C VAL A 275 -1.49 -9.17 8.23
N SER A 276 -1.07 -8.35 7.30
CA SER A 276 -0.81 -8.77 5.92
C SER A 276 0.70 -8.81 5.64
N ALA A 277 1.13 -9.80 4.88
CA ALA A 277 2.46 -9.92 4.32
C ALA A 277 2.35 -10.02 2.80
N THR A 278 2.73 -8.96 2.11
CA THR A 278 2.55 -8.83 0.66
C THR A 278 3.90 -8.89 -0.04
N ILE A 279 4.01 -9.76 -1.04
CA ILE A 279 5.17 -9.86 -1.94
C ILE A 279 4.73 -9.40 -3.33
N GLY A 280 4.96 -8.13 -3.60
CA GLY A 280 4.91 -7.53 -4.93
C GLY A 280 6.32 -7.31 -5.48
N THR A 281 6.58 -6.26 -6.25
CA THR A 281 7.94 -5.83 -6.62
C THR A 281 8.75 -5.54 -5.36
N SER A 282 8.22 -4.72 -4.46
CA SER A 282 8.64 -4.57 -3.06
C SER A 282 7.85 -5.52 -2.15
N GLY A 283 8.23 -5.61 -0.88
CA GLY A 283 7.48 -6.36 0.13
C GLY A 283 6.98 -5.44 1.25
N VAL A 284 5.78 -5.71 1.75
CA VAL A 284 5.19 -4.95 2.85
C VAL A 284 4.61 -5.90 3.87
N VAL A 285 4.97 -5.70 5.14
CA VAL A 285 4.27 -6.30 6.27
C VAL A 285 3.53 -5.20 7.02
N PHE A 286 2.22 -5.33 7.11
CA PHE A 286 1.31 -4.34 7.65
C PHE A 286 0.49 -4.95 8.79
N ALA A 287 0.40 -4.29 9.93
CA ALA A 287 -0.38 -4.74 11.09
C ALA A 287 -1.32 -3.65 11.57
N ALA A 288 -2.59 -4.01 11.83
CA ALA A 288 -3.55 -3.12 12.48
C ALA A 288 -3.28 -3.06 14.00
N THR A 289 -3.42 -1.87 14.60
CA THR A 289 -3.21 -1.65 16.03
C THR A 289 -4.33 -0.76 16.61
N ASP A 290 -4.61 -0.90 17.91
CA ASP A 290 -5.60 -0.10 18.66
C ASP A 290 -5.01 1.18 19.27
N ARG A 291 -3.71 1.38 19.13
CA ARG A 291 -2.97 2.55 19.58
C ARG A 291 -1.78 2.79 18.65
N PRO A 292 -1.25 4.03 18.58
CA PRO A 292 -0.05 4.29 17.81
C PRO A 292 1.11 3.47 18.37
N ALA A 293 1.73 2.65 17.52
CA ALA A 293 2.90 1.86 17.86
C ALA A 293 4.14 2.60 17.35
N LEU A 294 4.98 3.08 18.27
CA LEU A 294 6.10 3.96 17.97
C LEU A 294 7.42 3.16 17.89
N ASP A 295 8.01 3.05 16.70
CA ASP A 295 9.40 2.62 16.56
C ASP A 295 10.36 3.82 16.70
N ARG A 296 11.00 3.94 17.86
CA ARG A 296 11.92 5.06 18.14
C ARG A 296 13.15 5.11 17.22
N ARG A 297 13.45 4.00 16.53
CA ARG A 297 14.55 3.94 15.55
C ARG A 297 14.09 4.34 14.14
N GLY A 298 12.79 4.55 13.93
CA GLY A 298 12.22 4.94 12.64
C GLY A 298 12.28 3.86 11.55
N ARG A 299 12.49 2.58 11.91
CA ARG A 299 12.61 1.47 10.97
C ARG A 299 11.27 1.08 10.33
N LEU A 300 10.16 1.40 11.01
CA LEU A 300 8.80 1.15 10.57
C LEU A 300 8.02 2.45 10.44
N HIS A 301 6.99 2.42 9.62
CA HIS A 301 6.01 3.51 9.52
C HIS A 301 4.82 3.22 10.40
N THR A 302 4.34 4.23 11.12
CA THR A 302 3.07 4.21 11.86
C THR A 302 2.18 5.33 11.38
N PHE A 303 0.97 4.98 10.93
CA PHE A 303 -0.04 5.91 10.43
C PHE A 303 -1.41 5.61 11.05
N CYS A 304 -2.35 6.54 10.95
CA CYS A 304 -3.75 6.24 11.20
C CYS A 304 -4.22 5.17 10.20
N HIS A 305 -5.05 4.24 10.66
CA HIS A 305 -5.70 3.27 9.78
C HIS A 305 -6.95 3.89 9.14
N ALA A 306 -7.47 3.26 8.06
CA ALA A 306 -8.76 3.61 7.47
C ALA A 306 -9.96 3.29 8.39
N ILE A 307 -9.75 2.70 9.53
CA ILE A 307 -10.76 2.45 10.56
C ILE A 307 -10.68 3.54 11.62
N PRO A 308 -11.79 4.25 11.92
CA PRO A 308 -11.82 5.26 12.97
C PRO A 308 -11.27 4.77 14.31
N GLY A 309 -10.39 5.57 14.93
CA GLY A 309 -9.77 5.24 16.22
C GLY A 309 -8.75 4.10 16.18
N ARG A 310 -8.29 3.66 15.01
CA ARG A 310 -7.21 2.67 14.87
C ARG A 310 -6.01 3.23 14.10
N TRP A 311 -4.89 2.56 14.30
CA TRP A 311 -3.63 2.84 13.61
C TRP A 311 -3.14 1.58 12.92
N HIS A 312 -2.11 1.75 12.14
CA HIS A 312 -1.35 0.63 11.59
C HIS A 312 0.14 0.90 11.66
N VAL A 313 0.90 -0.16 11.69
CA VAL A 313 2.35 -0.13 11.60
C VAL A 313 2.78 -1.00 10.43
N MET A 314 3.74 -0.53 9.64
CA MET A 314 4.22 -1.29 8.48
C MET A 314 5.72 -1.18 8.29
N GLY A 315 6.32 -2.31 7.86
CA GLY A 315 7.69 -2.39 7.37
C GLY A 315 7.70 -2.63 5.87
N VAL A 316 8.70 -2.08 5.20
CA VAL A 316 8.85 -2.16 3.75
C VAL A 316 10.22 -2.68 3.39
N THR A 317 10.31 -3.75 2.59
CA THR A 317 11.52 -4.18 1.91
C THR A 317 11.48 -3.74 0.44
N GLN A 318 12.60 -3.22 -0.08
CA GLN A 318 12.63 -2.56 -1.39
C GLN A 318 12.57 -3.55 -2.57
N ALA A 319 13.06 -4.76 -2.41
CA ALA A 319 13.19 -5.72 -3.50
C ALA A 319 12.75 -7.14 -3.10
N ALA A 320 11.44 -7.35 -2.98
CA ALA A 320 10.87 -8.67 -2.70
C ALA A 320 10.73 -9.53 -3.97
N GLY A 321 9.59 -9.49 -4.64
CA GLY A 321 9.39 -10.19 -5.90
C GLY A 321 10.32 -9.72 -7.02
N LEU A 322 10.84 -8.49 -6.92
CA LEU A 322 11.90 -8.00 -7.79
C LEU A 322 13.13 -8.92 -7.80
N SER A 323 13.49 -9.53 -6.67
CA SER A 323 14.63 -10.46 -6.59
C SER A 323 14.44 -11.67 -7.50
N LEU A 324 13.26 -12.28 -7.49
CA LEU A 324 12.96 -13.42 -8.36
C LEU A 324 12.79 -12.99 -9.83
N ARG A 325 12.19 -11.80 -10.07
CA ARG A 325 12.10 -11.21 -11.41
C ARG A 325 13.49 -10.94 -11.99
N TRP A 326 14.38 -10.31 -11.23
CA TRP A 326 15.75 -10.07 -11.61
C TRP A 326 16.47 -11.38 -11.99
N PHE A 327 16.33 -12.43 -11.17
CA PHE A 327 16.92 -13.72 -11.48
C PHE A 327 16.38 -14.30 -12.80
N ARG A 328 15.05 -14.25 -13.00
CA ARG A 328 14.41 -14.67 -14.26
C ARG A 328 14.98 -13.93 -15.47
N ASP A 329 15.10 -12.63 -15.37
CA ASP A 329 15.48 -11.77 -16.50
C ASP A 329 16.98 -11.88 -16.82
N GLN A 330 17.84 -12.14 -15.83
CA GLN A 330 19.28 -12.26 -16.02
C GLN A 330 19.74 -13.69 -16.31
N PHE A 331 19.07 -14.70 -15.75
CA PHE A 331 19.50 -16.10 -15.83
C PHE A 331 18.49 -17.03 -16.52
N GLY A 332 17.38 -16.45 -16.99
CA GLY A 332 16.31 -17.17 -17.68
C GLY A 332 15.39 -17.96 -16.74
N ALA A 333 14.25 -18.38 -17.25
CA ALA A 333 13.25 -19.19 -16.53
C ALA A 333 13.33 -20.70 -16.83
N GLY A 334 14.43 -21.16 -17.43
CA GLY A 334 14.56 -22.52 -17.95
C GLY A 334 13.98 -22.64 -19.37
N ALA A 335 13.86 -23.87 -19.89
CA ALA A 335 13.27 -24.14 -21.20
C ALA A 335 11.81 -23.65 -21.24
N ASP A 336 11.43 -23.02 -22.33
CA ASP A 336 10.04 -22.58 -22.52
C ASP A 336 9.14 -23.79 -22.88
N ASP A 337 8.21 -24.08 -21.99
CA ASP A 337 7.22 -25.15 -22.12
C ASP A 337 5.77 -24.59 -22.19
N GLY A 338 5.62 -23.28 -22.39
CA GLY A 338 4.35 -22.58 -22.46
C GLY A 338 3.70 -22.27 -21.10
N ARG A 339 4.31 -22.69 -19.98
CA ARG A 339 3.84 -22.37 -18.62
C ARG A 339 4.36 -21.01 -18.14
N ASP A 340 3.72 -20.47 -17.10
CA ASP A 340 4.20 -19.27 -16.44
C ASP A 340 5.66 -19.43 -15.98
N PRO A 341 6.58 -18.51 -16.34
CA PRO A 341 7.97 -18.56 -15.94
C PRO A 341 8.19 -18.69 -14.42
N TYR A 342 7.33 -18.07 -13.60
CA TYR A 342 7.44 -18.16 -12.13
C TYR A 342 6.99 -19.50 -11.58
N GLU A 343 6.05 -20.20 -12.23
CA GLU A 343 5.70 -21.57 -11.90
C GLU A 343 6.88 -22.50 -12.12
N ARG A 344 7.57 -22.38 -13.27
CA ARG A 344 8.77 -23.17 -13.57
C ARG A 344 9.89 -22.96 -12.53
N LEU A 345 10.16 -21.70 -12.17
CA LEU A 345 11.14 -21.37 -11.13
C LEU A 345 10.74 -21.96 -9.77
N SER A 346 9.46 -21.90 -9.42
CA SER A 346 8.92 -22.47 -8.20
C SER A 346 9.09 -23.99 -8.15
N ASP A 347 8.78 -24.71 -9.24
CA ASP A 347 8.94 -26.16 -9.37
C ASP A 347 10.42 -26.57 -9.27
N GLU A 348 11.33 -25.78 -9.81
CA GLU A 348 12.77 -26.02 -9.71
C GLU A 348 13.24 -25.84 -8.27
N ALA A 349 12.83 -24.76 -7.60
CA ALA A 349 13.16 -24.48 -6.19
C ALA A 349 12.59 -25.54 -5.22
N ALA A 350 11.44 -26.14 -5.55
CA ALA A 350 10.80 -27.16 -4.74
C ALA A 350 11.65 -28.46 -4.59
N LYS A 351 12.62 -28.67 -5.48
CA LYS A 351 13.52 -29.84 -5.42
C LYS A 351 14.63 -29.70 -4.36
N VAL A 352 14.81 -28.50 -3.80
CA VAL A 352 15.84 -28.18 -2.82
C VAL A 352 15.25 -28.21 -1.43
N PRO A 353 15.92 -28.74 -0.40
CA PRO A 353 15.41 -28.74 0.95
C PRO A 353 15.32 -27.34 1.56
N ALA A 354 14.55 -27.20 2.64
CA ALA A 354 14.48 -26.00 3.44
C ALA A 354 15.86 -25.60 3.97
N GLY A 355 16.21 -24.32 3.91
CA GLY A 355 17.51 -23.79 4.33
C GLY A 355 18.60 -23.88 3.24
N CYS A 356 18.26 -24.36 2.03
CA CYS A 356 19.13 -24.31 0.83
C CYS A 356 20.55 -24.86 1.05
N ASP A 357 20.70 -25.91 1.86
CA ASP A 357 22.02 -26.46 2.26
C ASP A 357 23.01 -25.37 2.75
N GLY A 358 22.45 -24.32 3.37
CA GLY A 358 23.21 -23.23 3.96
C GLY A 358 23.43 -22.01 3.07
N LEU A 359 22.94 -22.01 1.82
CA LEU A 359 23.01 -20.84 0.93
C LEU A 359 22.01 -19.76 1.39
N LEU A 360 22.46 -18.50 1.44
CA LEU A 360 21.67 -17.36 1.87
C LEU A 360 21.64 -16.27 0.79
N TRP A 361 20.50 -15.59 0.70
CA TRP A 361 20.29 -14.42 -0.14
C TRP A 361 19.80 -13.24 0.68
N THR A 362 20.41 -12.04 0.54
CA THR A 362 19.87 -10.79 1.03
C THR A 362 19.29 -9.99 -0.14
N PRO A 363 17.99 -9.58 -0.09
CA PRO A 363 17.29 -9.06 -1.28
C PRO A 363 17.56 -7.58 -1.59
N TYR A 364 18.64 -6.96 -1.11
CA TYR A 364 18.85 -5.51 -1.11
C TYR A 364 19.30 -4.93 -2.45
N LEU A 365 18.67 -5.35 -3.57
CA LEU A 365 18.98 -4.90 -4.92
C LEU A 365 18.85 -3.38 -5.12
N MET A 366 17.94 -2.74 -4.38
CA MET A 366 17.60 -1.32 -4.49
C MET A 366 17.94 -0.53 -3.22
N GLY A 367 18.92 -0.99 -2.43
CA GLY A 367 19.05 -0.57 -1.05
C GLY A 367 18.05 -1.28 -0.15
N GLU A 368 17.97 -0.92 1.12
CA GLU A 368 16.95 -1.48 2.01
C GLU A 368 16.40 -0.42 2.97
N ARG A 369 15.07 -0.46 3.19
CA ARG A 369 14.39 0.38 4.16
C ARG A 369 14.29 -0.33 5.50
N THR A 370 13.42 -1.28 5.67
CA THR A 370 13.26 -2.05 6.91
C THR A 370 14.15 -3.30 6.86
N PRO A 371 15.02 -3.56 7.84
CA PRO A 371 15.22 -2.81 9.09
C PRO A 371 16.39 -1.80 9.04
N HIS A 372 17.08 -1.65 7.92
CA HIS A 372 18.43 -1.07 7.86
C HIS A 372 18.46 0.44 7.60
N LEU A 373 17.43 1.00 6.94
CA LEU A 373 17.38 2.41 6.50
C LEU A 373 18.63 2.81 5.69
N ASP A 374 19.12 1.89 4.84
CA ASP A 374 20.37 2.06 4.11
C ASP A 374 20.16 1.98 2.59
N PRO A 375 20.17 3.11 1.87
CA PRO A 375 20.06 3.14 0.41
C PRO A 375 21.29 2.56 -0.31
N GLN A 376 22.42 2.39 0.40
CA GLN A 376 23.65 1.82 -0.14
C GLN A 376 23.75 0.32 0.08
N ALA A 377 22.85 -0.30 0.85
CA ALA A 377 22.80 -1.76 0.97
C ALA A 377 22.68 -2.42 -0.40
N ARG A 378 23.32 -3.57 -0.57
CA ARG A 378 23.27 -4.35 -1.83
C ARG A 378 22.95 -5.81 -1.54
N ALA A 379 22.35 -6.47 -2.55
CA ALA A 379 22.07 -7.88 -2.47
C ALA A 379 23.38 -8.69 -2.37
N ALA A 380 23.33 -9.77 -1.58
CA ALA A 380 24.45 -10.69 -1.44
C ALA A 380 23.97 -12.15 -1.47
N LEU A 381 24.74 -13.01 -2.16
CA LEU A 381 24.60 -14.46 -2.13
C LEU A 381 25.76 -15.03 -1.32
N VAL A 382 25.49 -15.66 -0.19
CA VAL A 382 26.49 -16.07 0.80
C VAL A 382 26.40 -17.55 1.11
N GLY A 383 27.54 -18.23 1.16
CA GLY A 383 27.62 -19.66 1.47
C GLY A 383 27.65 -20.58 0.24
N LEU A 384 27.90 -20.05 -0.96
CA LEU A 384 27.97 -20.83 -2.20
C LEU A 384 29.12 -21.84 -2.15
N THR A 385 28.81 -23.08 -2.53
CA THR A 385 29.78 -24.19 -2.71
C THR A 385 29.58 -24.85 -4.07
N ALA A 386 30.50 -25.74 -4.44
CA ALA A 386 30.41 -26.49 -5.70
C ALA A 386 29.20 -27.44 -5.79
N SER A 387 28.57 -27.77 -4.69
CA SER A 387 27.36 -28.62 -4.65
C SER A 387 26.07 -27.87 -4.97
N HIS A 388 26.07 -26.55 -4.84
CA HIS A 388 24.89 -25.75 -5.10
C HIS A 388 24.58 -25.64 -6.58
N THR A 389 23.33 -25.78 -6.93
CA THR A 389 22.80 -25.69 -8.29
C THR A 389 21.96 -24.42 -8.45
N ARG A 390 21.54 -24.15 -9.69
CA ARG A 390 20.60 -23.07 -10.00
C ARG A 390 19.32 -23.13 -9.14
N ALA A 391 18.80 -24.33 -8.87
CA ALA A 391 17.64 -24.55 -8.01
C ALA A 391 17.84 -24.02 -6.57
N HIS A 392 19.06 -24.17 -6.03
CA HIS A 392 19.41 -23.63 -4.71
C HIS A 392 19.40 -22.12 -4.70
N VAL A 393 19.89 -21.47 -5.78
CA VAL A 393 19.88 -20.00 -5.89
C VAL A 393 18.44 -19.47 -5.93
N ILE A 394 17.56 -20.10 -6.71
CA ILE A 394 16.14 -19.70 -6.80
C ILE A 394 15.48 -19.83 -5.42
N ARG A 395 15.69 -20.97 -4.75
CA ARG A 395 15.12 -21.20 -3.42
C ARG A 395 15.68 -20.23 -2.39
N ALA A 396 17.00 -19.98 -2.40
CA ALA A 396 17.64 -19.01 -1.51
C ALA A 396 17.06 -17.60 -1.70
N ILE A 397 16.74 -17.20 -2.95
CA ILE A 397 16.04 -15.94 -3.22
C ILE A 397 14.65 -15.93 -2.57
N MET A 398 13.85 -16.98 -2.72
CA MET A 398 12.51 -17.06 -2.13
C MET A 398 12.56 -17.04 -0.59
N GLU A 399 13.50 -17.77 0.02
CA GLU A 399 13.71 -17.79 1.48
C GLU A 399 14.25 -16.46 1.99
N GLY A 400 15.23 -15.84 1.29
CA GLY A 400 15.82 -14.55 1.66
C GLY A 400 14.82 -13.40 1.64
N VAL A 401 13.89 -13.40 0.67
CA VAL A 401 12.77 -12.45 0.66
C VAL A 401 11.86 -12.68 1.87
N ALA A 402 11.54 -13.92 2.21
CA ALA A 402 10.72 -14.22 3.39
C ALA A 402 11.46 -13.82 4.70
N PHE A 403 12.78 -13.97 4.77
CA PHE A 403 13.59 -13.50 5.91
C PHE A 403 13.58 -11.99 6.04
N SER A 404 13.67 -11.25 4.94
CA SER A 404 13.55 -9.78 4.97
C SER A 404 12.19 -9.32 5.48
N LEU A 405 11.10 -9.98 5.10
CA LEU A 405 9.78 -9.69 5.68
C LEU A 405 9.70 -10.09 7.16
N ARG A 406 10.37 -11.18 7.58
CA ARG A 406 10.46 -11.60 8.98
C ARG A 406 11.15 -10.56 9.87
N ASP A 407 12.07 -9.77 9.36
CA ASP A 407 12.68 -8.65 10.11
C ASP A 407 11.60 -7.69 10.65
N THR A 408 10.55 -7.43 9.86
CA THR A 408 9.40 -6.62 10.32
C THR A 408 8.66 -7.29 11.48
N PHE A 409 8.40 -8.60 11.41
CA PHE A 409 7.77 -9.33 12.51
C PHE A 409 8.62 -9.31 13.79
N THR A 410 9.95 -9.36 13.64
CA THR A 410 10.87 -9.21 14.77
C THR A 410 10.73 -7.84 15.43
N ILE A 411 10.63 -6.77 14.64
CA ILE A 411 10.41 -5.42 15.16
C ILE A 411 9.00 -5.30 15.78
N PHE A 412 7.98 -5.93 15.21
CA PHE A 412 6.65 -5.99 15.82
C PHE A 412 6.69 -6.61 17.21
N ALA A 413 7.44 -7.70 17.40
CA ALA A 413 7.62 -8.32 18.71
C ALA A 413 8.34 -7.40 19.70
N GLU A 414 9.40 -6.66 19.27
CA GLU A 414 10.08 -5.66 20.08
C GLU A 414 9.13 -4.55 20.54
N MET A 415 8.16 -4.16 19.70
CA MET A 415 7.19 -3.09 19.96
C MET A 415 5.92 -3.58 20.70
N GLY A 416 5.78 -4.89 20.92
CA GLY A 416 4.58 -5.48 21.50
C GLY A 416 3.35 -5.43 20.59
N VAL A 417 3.55 -5.40 19.26
CA VAL A 417 2.48 -5.48 18.27
C VAL A 417 2.05 -6.94 18.12
N PRO A 418 0.78 -7.28 18.38
CA PRO A 418 0.34 -8.68 18.32
C PRO A 418 0.26 -9.19 16.87
N VAL A 419 0.58 -10.48 16.69
CA VAL A 419 0.44 -11.19 15.41
C VAL A 419 -0.37 -12.46 15.66
N ASN A 420 -1.66 -12.43 15.34
CA ASN A 420 -2.59 -13.54 15.55
C ASN A 420 -2.99 -14.22 14.24
N ARG A 421 -3.00 -13.48 13.15
CA ARG A 421 -3.40 -13.96 11.83
C ARG A 421 -2.57 -13.26 10.75
N ILE A 422 -1.98 -14.03 9.84
CA ILE A 422 -1.20 -13.50 8.72
C ILE A 422 -1.94 -13.79 7.40
N LEU A 423 -2.23 -12.73 6.65
CA LEU A 423 -2.84 -12.79 5.32
C LEU A 423 -1.77 -12.49 4.27
N LEU A 424 -1.62 -13.39 3.30
CA LEU A 424 -0.67 -13.21 2.22
C LEU A 424 -1.29 -12.47 1.04
N GLY A 425 -0.51 -11.56 0.44
CA GLY A 425 -0.90 -10.80 -0.74
C GLY A 425 0.17 -10.76 -1.84
N GLY A 426 -0.21 -10.22 -2.98
CA GLY A 426 0.67 -10.03 -4.13
C GLY A 426 1.07 -11.33 -4.85
N GLY A 427 2.05 -11.22 -5.75
CA GLY A 427 2.51 -12.34 -6.59
C GLY A 427 3.07 -13.53 -5.80
N GLY A 428 3.73 -13.25 -4.65
CA GLY A 428 4.26 -14.31 -3.78
C GLY A 428 3.20 -15.21 -3.15
N ALA A 429 1.95 -14.72 -3.04
CA ALA A 429 0.83 -15.52 -2.54
C ALA A 429 0.31 -16.55 -3.57
N ARG A 430 0.66 -16.42 -4.86
CA ARG A 430 0.21 -17.34 -5.92
C ARG A 430 0.98 -18.65 -5.90
N SER A 431 2.27 -18.64 -5.57
CA SER A 431 3.11 -19.85 -5.51
C SER A 431 2.82 -20.67 -4.25
N PRO A 432 2.38 -21.95 -4.37
CA PRO A 432 2.21 -22.84 -3.22
C PRO A 432 3.50 -23.02 -2.41
N LEU A 433 4.65 -23.13 -3.09
CA LEU A 433 5.95 -23.23 -2.44
C LEU A 433 6.26 -21.96 -1.63
N TRP A 434 6.05 -20.77 -2.20
CA TRP A 434 6.38 -19.54 -1.50
C TRP A 434 5.45 -19.28 -0.31
N ARG A 435 4.18 -19.71 -0.38
CA ARG A 435 3.28 -19.70 0.79
C ARG A 435 3.80 -20.62 1.89
N GLN A 436 4.29 -21.83 1.55
CA GLN A 436 4.87 -22.75 2.54
C GLN A 436 6.16 -22.18 3.14
N ILE A 437 7.06 -21.62 2.33
CA ILE A 437 8.28 -20.95 2.81
C ILE A 437 7.93 -19.82 3.79
N GLN A 438 6.94 -18.99 3.47
CA GLN A 438 6.49 -17.92 4.36
C GLN A 438 5.94 -18.47 5.68
N ALA A 439 5.11 -19.52 5.65
CA ALA A 439 4.62 -20.17 6.87
C ALA A 439 5.75 -20.70 7.73
N ASP A 440 6.71 -21.39 7.13
CA ASP A 440 7.85 -22.01 7.81
C ASP A 440 8.80 -20.92 8.39
N VAL A 441 9.07 -19.86 7.61
CA VAL A 441 9.93 -18.74 8.04
C VAL A 441 9.30 -17.94 9.17
N TYR A 442 7.99 -17.66 9.09
CA TYR A 442 7.30 -16.89 10.14
C TYR A 442 6.98 -17.75 11.36
N GLY A 443 6.99 -19.08 11.23
CA GLY A 443 6.58 -20.01 12.27
C GLY A 443 5.10 -19.88 12.62
N HIS A 444 4.27 -19.44 11.67
CA HIS A 444 2.88 -19.10 11.86
C HIS A 444 2.03 -19.53 10.64
N GLY A 445 0.78 -19.94 10.89
CA GLY A 445 -0.15 -20.21 9.81
C GLY A 445 -0.42 -18.98 8.97
N VAL A 446 -0.36 -19.12 7.64
CA VAL A 446 -0.61 -18.04 6.68
C VAL A 446 -1.82 -18.36 5.82
N SER A 447 -2.63 -17.35 5.52
CA SER A 447 -3.88 -17.51 4.75
C SER A 447 -3.90 -16.59 3.54
N CYS A 448 -4.70 -16.95 2.52
CA CYS A 448 -5.02 -16.08 1.40
C CYS A 448 -6.49 -15.67 1.48
N VAL A 449 -6.84 -14.53 0.89
CA VAL A 449 -8.23 -14.08 0.73
C VAL A 449 -8.71 -14.37 -0.68
N GLU A 450 -10.04 -14.47 -0.87
CA GLU A 450 -10.64 -14.70 -2.19
C GLU A 450 -10.54 -13.48 -3.09
N ALA A 451 -10.74 -12.27 -2.54
CA ALA A 451 -10.70 -11.02 -3.30
C ALA A 451 -9.25 -10.55 -3.49
N GLU A 452 -8.78 -10.51 -4.73
CA GLU A 452 -7.44 -10.01 -5.10
C GLU A 452 -7.41 -8.50 -5.41
N GLU A 453 -8.53 -7.79 -5.24
CA GLU A 453 -8.74 -6.44 -5.80
C GLU A 453 -8.20 -5.29 -4.92
N GLY A 454 -7.52 -5.61 -3.84
CA GLY A 454 -6.68 -4.70 -3.06
C GLY A 454 -7.33 -3.39 -2.63
N ALA A 455 -6.70 -2.28 -3.00
CA ALA A 455 -7.04 -0.94 -2.52
C ALA A 455 -8.39 -0.41 -3.05
N ALA A 456 -8.75 -0.69 -4.32
CA ALA A 456 -10.05 -0.31 -4.86
C ALA A 456 -11.21 -1.02 -4.15
N TYR A 457 -11.01 -2.28 -3.74
CA TYR A 457 -12.00 -3.03 -2.97
C TYR A 457 -12.18 -2.44 -1.57
N GLY A 458 -11.08 -2.15 -0.88
CA GLY A 458 -11.13 -1.45 0.40
C GLY A 458 -11.84 -0.10 0.32
N ALA A 459 -11.57 0.69 -0.74
CA ALA A 459 -12.26 1.95 -0.99
C ALA A 459 -13.78 1.75 -1.17
N ALA A 460 -14.21 0.68 -1.87
CA ALA A 460 -15.61 0.34 -2.01
C ALA A 460 -16.25 -0.07 -0.68
N LEU A 461 -15.53 -0.78 0.20
CA LEU A 461 -16.03 -1.10 1.55
C LEU A 461 -16.21 0.15 2.41
N LEU A 462 -15.27 1.12 2.34
CA LEU A 462 -15.44 2.42 2.99
C LEU A 462 -16.66 3.18 2.45
N ALA A 463 -16.90 3.15 1.13
CA ALA A 463 -18.10 3.70 0.52
C ALA A 463 -19.37 3.04 1.05
N GLY A 464 -19.34 1.74 1.31
CA GLY A 464 -20.47 1.00 1.87
C GLY A 464 -20.83 1.44 3.29
N VAL A 465 -19.85 1.78 4.10
CA VAL A 465 -20.08 2.38 5.42
C VAL A 465 -20.68 3.79 5.26
N GLY A 466 -20.14 4.60 4.36
CA GLY A 466 -20.69 5.92 4.04
C GLY A 466 -22.12 5.88 3.51
N ALA A 467 -22.47 4.85 2.73
CA ALA A 467 -23.83 4.58 2.25
C ALA A 467 -24.74 3.93 3.31
N LYS A 468 -24.21 3.60 4.51
CA LYS A 468 -24.91 2.88 5.58
C LYS A 468 -25.37 1.46 5.18
N ALA A 469 -24.72 0.85 4.21
CA ALA A 469 -24.90 -0.57 3.89
C ALA A 469 -24.35 -1.46 5.03
N TRP A 470 -23.28 -0.99 5.71
CA TRP A 470 -22.76 -1.58 6.94
C TRP A 470 -22.55 -0.49 7.99
N PRO A 471 -22.79 -0.80 9.28
CA PRO A 471 -22.63 0.17 10.37
C PRO A 471 -21.17 0.61 10.56
N THR A 472 -20.22 -0.32 10.41
CA THR A 472 -18.78 -0.10 10.63
C THR A 472 -17.93 -0.80 9.56
N VAL A 473 -16.68 -0.38 9.44
CA VAL A 473 -15.71 -1.03 8.54
C VAL A 473 -15.41 -2.47 8.99
N ASP A 474 -15.40 -2.74 10.31
CA ASP A 474 -15.24 -4.09 10.86
C ASP A 474 -16.36 -5.02 10.40
N GLU A 475 -17.61 -4.54 10.48
CA GLU A 475 -18.78 -5.30 10.05
C GLU A 475 -18.77 -5.51 8.53
N ALA A 476 -18.42 -4.49 7.74
CA ALA A 476 -18.23 -4.63 6.31
C ALA A 476 -17.22 -5.73 5.98
N CYS A 477 -16.01 -5.68 6.55
CA CYS A 477 -14.99 -6.70 6.34
C CYS A 477 -15.43 -8.10 6.80
N SER A 478 -16.08 -8.19 7.96
CA SER A 478 -16.59 -9.47 8.48
C SER A 478 -17.68 -10.07 7.59
N ALA A 479 -18.51 -9.23 7.00
CA ALA A 479 -19.59 -9.66 6.11
C ALA A 479 -19.07 -10.20 4.77
N VAL A 480 -18.00 -9.60 4.19
CA VAL A 480 -17.65 -9.85 2.79
C VAL A 480 -16.26 -10.44 2.55
N VAL A 481 -15.28 -10.24 3.44
CA VAL A 481 -13.93 -10.79 3.24
C VAL A 481 -13.94 -12.29 3.58
N ARG A 482 -13.53 -13.12 2.63
CA ARG A 482 -13.48 -14.59 2.78
C ARG A 482 -12.05 -15.08 2.69
N ILE A 483 -11.70 -16.00 3.60
CA ILE A 483 -10.42 -16.70 3.59
C ILE A 483 -10.54 -17.91 2.65
N LYS A 484 -9.61 -17.99 1.69
CA LYS A 484 -9.59 -19.07 0.68
C LYS A 484 -8.91 -20.34 1.18
N GLY A 485 -8.00 -20.23 2.15
CA GLY A 485 -7.27 -21.38 2.71
C GLY A 485 -6.14 -20.94 3.62
N THR A 486 -5.65 -21.86 4.44
CA THR A 486 -4.55 -21.63 5.37
C THR A 486 -3.47 -22.69 5.17
N VAL A 487 -2.21 -22.24 5.08
CA VAL A 487 -1.03 -23.12 5.05
C VAL A 487 -0.39 -23.06 6.43
N GLN A 488 -0.23 -24.23 7.05
CA GLN A 488 0.42 -24.36 8.36
C GLN A 488 1.93 -24.54 8.18
N PRO A 489 2.76 -24.03 9.11
CA PRO A 489 4.18 -24.27 9.10
C PRO A 489 4.48 -25.75 9.32
N GLN A 490 5.49 -26.28 8.62
CA GLN A 490 5.99 -27.62 8.80
C GLN A 490 7.01 -27.64 9.94
N THR A 491 6.72 -28.33 11.03
CA THR A 491 7.52 -28.31 12.27
C THR A 491 9.00 -28.58 12.01
N GLN A 492 9.31 -29.52 11.12
CA GLN A 492 10.69 -29.87 10.74
C GLN A 492 11.43 -28.72 10.04
N ASN A 493 10.72 -27.88 9.30
CA ASN A 493 11.31 -26.75 8.57
C ASN A 493 11.46 -25.51 9.45
N VAL A 494 10.56 -25.30 10.43
CA VAL A 494 10.57 -24.11 11.29
C VAL A 494 11.92 -23.93 11.98
N GLU A 495 12.48 -25.03 12.54
CA GLU A 495 13.78 -24.96 13.21
C GLU A 495 14.92 -24.66 12.22
N THR A 496 14.91 -25.29 11.04
CA THR A 496 15.89 -25.01 9.97
C THR A 496 15.81 -23.55 9.52
N MET A 497 14.59 -23.04 9.34
CA MET A 497 14.36 -21.63 8.97
C MET A 497 14.78 -20.65 10.07
N ARG A 498 14.57 -21.01 11.35
CA ARG A 498 15.05 -20.21 12.48
C ARG A 498 16.57 -20.07 12.47
N GLN A 499 17.30 -21.18 12.30
CA GLN A 499 18.76 -21.19 12.24
C GLN A 499 19.28 -20.44 10.99
N SER A 500 18.63 -20.60 9.85
CA SER A 500 18.97 -19.90 8.62
C SER A 500 18.74 -18.38 8.76
N TYR A 501 17.64 -17.98 9.43
CA TYR A 501 17.35 -16.57 9.71
C TYR A 501 18.38 -15.93 10.65
N GLU A 502 18.82 -16.63 11.69
CA GLU A 502 19.88 -16.14 12.59
C GLU A 502 21.22 -15.92 11.85
N ARG A 503 21.51 -16.75 10.85
CA ARG A 503 22.66 -16.55 9.96
C ARG A 503 22.43 -15.39 8.98
N TYR A 504 21.24 -15.30 8.42
CA TYR A 504 20.81 -14.22 7.52
C TYR A 504 21.01 -12.84 8.16
N GLN A 505 20.60 -12.67 9.42
CA GLN A 505 20.75 -11.40 10.14
C GLN A 505 22.20 -10.94 10.30
N ARG A 506 23.17 -11.85 10.19
CA ARG A 506 24.61 -11.51 10.27
C ARG A 506 25.19 -11.08 8.94
N VAL A 507 24.50 -11.30 7.82
CA VAL A 507 25.06 -11.00 6.48
C VAL A 507 25.23 -9.50 6.27
N TYR A 508 24.16 -8.71 6.51
CA TYR A 508 24.25 -7.26 6.28
C TYR A 508 25.32 -6.57 7.16
N PRO A 509 25.42 -6.78 8.48
CA PRO A 509 26.49 -6.19 9.27
C PRO A 509 27.88 -6.58 8.79
N ALA A 510 28.08 -7.81 8.31
CA ALA A 510 29.35 -8.30 7.81
C ALA A 510 29.73 -7.73 6.42
N THR A 511 28.76 -7.31 5.63
CA THR A 511 28.98 -6.83 4.26
C THR A 511 28.81 -5.33 4.08
N ARG A 512 28.29 -4.63 5.08
CA ARG A 512 27.99 -3.21 5.04
C ARG A 512 29.17 -2.35 4.61
N GLU A 513 30.33 -2.54 5.21
CA GLU A 513 31.53 -1.75 4.87
C GLU A 513 31.96 -1.95 3.42
N VAL A 514 31.77 -3.15 2.88
CA VAL A 514 32.08 -3.46 1.49
C VAL A 514 31.19 -2.66 0.56
N PHE A 515 29.89 -2.53 0.86
CA PHE A 515 28.95 -1.77 0.05
C PHE A 515 29.23 -0.26 0.11
N HIS A 516 29.53 0.25 1.30
CA HIS A 516 29.80 1.67 1.53
C HIS A 516 31.18 2.12 1.01
N SER A 517 32.14 1.22 0.87
CA SER A 517 33.46 1.51 0.30
C SER A 517 33.50 1.42 -1.24
N ALA A 518 32.47 0.86 -1.87
CA ALA A 518 32.41 0.80 -3.32
C ALA A 518 32.30 2.21 -3.92
N PRO A 519 33.09 2.59 -4.94
CA PRO A 519 32.92 3.86 -5.60
C PRO A 519 31.48 3.98 -6.13
N PRO A 520 30.82 5.15 -6.03
CA PRO A 520 29.50 5.34 -6.58
C PRO A 520 29.57 4.93 -8.07
N LYS A 521 28.73 3.97 -8.49
CA LYS A 521 28.60 3.65 -9.92
C LYS A 521 28.30 4.96 -10.64
N ALA A 522 29.10 5.29 -11.66
CA ALA A 522 28.69 6.28 -12.65
C ALA A 522 27.29 5.83 -13.15
N ARG A 523 26.25 6.55 -12.75
CA ARG A 523 24.88 6.20 -13.07
C ARG A 523 24.72 6.33 -14.57
N GLY A 524 24.67 5.18 -15.29
CA GLY A 524 24.48 5.12 -16.72
C GLY A 524 23.12 5.72 -17.11
N GLN A 525 23.13 6.53 -18.15
CA GLN A 525 21.91 6.99 -18.80
C GLN A 525 21.13 5.75 -19.29
N GLY A 526 19.90 5.55 -18.83
CA GLY A 526 18.92 4.71 -19.51
C GLY A 526 18.50 3.39 -18.87
N GLU A 527 18.29 3.29 -17.56
CA GLU A 527 17.48 2.18 -17.04
C GLU A 527 16.09 2.70 -16.65
N GLN A 528 15.15 2.51 -17.59
CA GLN A 528 13.71 2.60 -17.31
C GLN A 528 13.33 1.33 -16.53
N PHE A 529 12.75 1.50 -15.36
CA PHE A 529 12.15 0.44 -14.54
C PHE A 529 10.65 0.30 -14.80
#